data_fb7c31effcbbaf68c0fce4cac483d0ca
#
_entry.id   fb7c31effcbbaf68c0fce4cac483d0ca
#
_cell.length_a   1.000
_cell.length_b   1.000
_cell.length_c   1.000
_cell.angle_alpha   90.00
_cell.angle_beta   90.00
_cell.angle_gamma   90.00
#
_symmetry.space_group_name_H-M   'P 1'
#
loop_
_entity.id
_entity.type
_entity.pdbx_description
1 polymer ?
#
loop_
_entity_poly.entity_id
_entity_poly.type
_entity_poly.pdbx_seq_one_letter_code
_entity_poly.pdbx_strand_id
1 'polypeptide(L)'
;MYRLLLLGTLAILTSSPTPPAPSTNYPALKARIAEQRVDLAARHAAADATGKAVVVQEAREHLLQVLADSVFPAWYGTPWDFNGTTRTPGQGKIACGYFVTTVLQDLGFVLPRVKWAQLAAEPMIRRMAPRARSFSNAPPEAVERWVRDQGAGLYAAGLDAHVGFVLVRADSVRFIHSGMVRAEEGVVSEALDAPLNPFAWSRYRVVGRLLDDAMITAWLEGRSLE
;
A
#
# COMPACT_ATOMS: atom_id res chain seq x y z
N MET A 1 -52.72 20.81 -38.08
CA MET A 1 -51.88 21.52 -37.11
C MET A 1 -51.23 20.45 -36.17
N TYR A 2 -50.04 19.99 -36.47
CA TYR A 2 -49.30 19.05 -35.62
C TYR A 2 -48.21 19.83 -34.84
N ARG A 3 -48.29 19.82 -33.50
CA ARG A 3 -47.27 20.39 -32.63
C ARG A 3 -46.19 19.33 -32.38
N LEU A 4 -44.99 19.60 -32.83
CA LEU A 4 -43.80 18.83 -32.55
C LEU A 4 -43.30 19.19 -31.14
N LEU A 5 -43.29 18.24 -30.21
CA LEU A 5 -42.69 18.36 -28.89
C LEU A 5 -41.22 17.92 -29.01
N LEU A 6 -40.30 18.86 -28.88
CA LEU A 6 -38.86 18.61 -28.75
C LEU A 6 -38.56 18.23 -27.28
N LEU A 7 -38.26 16.95 -27.03
CA LEU A 7 -37.70 16.48 -25.77
C LEU A 7 -36.19 16.75 -25.78
N GLY A 8 -35.76 17.77 -25.04
CA GLY A 8 -34.36 18.03 -24.77
C GLY A 8 -33.82 17.05 -23.73
N THR A 9 -32.90 16.17 -24.13
CA THR A 9 -32.11 15.31 -23.22
C THR A 9 -31.05 16.16 -22.53
N LEU A 10 -31.22 16.36 -21.23
CA LEU A 10 -30.20 17.00 -20.37
C LEU A 10 -29.10 15.97 -20.07
N ALA A 11 -27.93 16.12 -20.68
CA ALA A 11 -26.76 15.31 -20.35
C ALA A 11 -26.18 15.78 -19.00
N ILE A 12 -26.31 14.97 -17.96
CA ILE A 12 -25.67 15.19 -16.67
C ILE A 12 -24.20 14.80 -16.84
N LEU A 13 -23.32 15.79 -16.95
CA LEU A 13 -21.88 15.62 -16.88
C LEU A 13 -21.53 15.26 -15.41
N THR A 14 -21.31 13.98 -15.13
CA THR A 14 -20.74 13.54 -13.87
C THR A 14 -19.24 13.88 -13.88
N SER A 15 -18.86 14.96 -13.22
CA SER A 15 -17.46 15.26 -12.95
C SER A 15 -16.88 14.19 -12.02
N SER A 16 -15.91 13.43 -12.51
CA SER A 16 -15.10 12.55 -11.67
C SER A 16 -14.42 13.40 -10.59
N PRO A 17 -14.38 12.94 -9.32
CA PRO A 17 -13.70 13.68 -8.27
C PRO A 17 -12.22 13.82 -8.62
N THR A 18 -11.75 15.05 -8.72
CA THR A 18 -10.32 15.37 -8.85
C THR A 18 -9.60 14.78 -7.62
N PRO A 19 -8.53 13.98 -7.80
CA PRO A 19 -7.76 13.50 -6.66
C PRO A 19 -7.27 14.70 -5.85
N PRO A 20 -7.25 14.62 -4.51
CA PRO A 20 -6.76 15.69 -3.67
C PRO A 20 -5.32 16.03 -4.06
N ALA A 21 -5.03 17.33 -4.15
CA ALA A 21 -3.68 17.80 -4.44
C ALA A 21 -2.68 17.17 -3.45
N PRO A 22 -1.51 16.71 -3.89
CA PRO A 22 -0.52 16.08 -3.03
C PRO A 22 -0.21 17.01 -1.86
N SER A 23 -0.24 16.47 -0.64
CA SER A 23 0.00 17.24 0.58
C SER A 23 1.35 17.94 0.44
N THR A 24 1.37 19.27 0.46
CA THR A 24 2.53 20.13 0.22
C THR A 24 3.66 19.94 1.25
N ASN A 25 3.54 19.01 2.20
CA ASN A 25 4.51 18.80 3.26
C ASN A 25 4.77 17.32 3.59
N TYR A 26 5.08 16.51 2.58
CA TYR A 26 5.44 15.09 2.78
C TYR A 26 6.69 14.90 3.66
N PRO A 27 7.75 15.75 3.60
CA PRO A 27 8.85 15.72 4.57
C PRO A 27 8.40 15.90 6.03
N ALA A 28 7.46 16.81 6.32
CA ALA A 28 6.94 16.96 7.68
C ALA A 28 6.07 15.77 8.12
N LEU A 29 5.37 15.10 7.22
CA LEU A 29 4.69 13.82 7.53
C LEU A 29 5.70 12.78 8.00
N LYS A 30 6.80 12.60 7.27
CA LYS A 30 7.88 11.67 7.64
C LYS A 30 8.53 12.02 8.98
N ALA A 31 8.73 13.30 9.26
CA ALA A 31 9.26 13.77 10.54
C ALA A 31 8.33 13.40 11.70
N ARG A 32 7.01 13.62 11.56
CA ARG A 32 6.02 13.21 12.58
C ARG A 32 5.99 11.69 12.81
N ILE A 33 6.11 10.89 11.75
CA ILE A 33 6.21 9.42 11.88
C ILE A 33 7.45 9.05 12.69
N ALA A 34 8.58 9.69 12.41
CA ALA A 34 9.83 9.44 13.13
C ALA A 34 9.75 9.87 14.62
N GLU A 35 9.14 11.01 14.92
CA GLU A 35 8.90 11.46 16.30
C GLU A 35 8.01 10.49 17.07
N GLN A 36 6.89 10.07 16.48
CA GLN A 36 5.98 9.08 17.09
C GLN A 36 6.67 7.75 17.33
N ARG A 37 7.54 7.31 16.39
CA ARG A 37 8.34 6.10 16.59
C ARG A 37 9.26 6.22 17.79
N VAL A 38 9.92 7.36 18.00
CA VAL A 38 10.83 7.58 19.15
C VAL A 38 10.06 7.45 20.46
N ASP A 39 8.88 8.05 20.57
CA ASP A 39 8.03 7.93 21.77
C ASP A 39 7.62 6.47 22.02
N LEU A 40 7.07 5.81 21.02
CA LEU A 40 6.63 4.41 21.12
C LEU A 40 7.80 3.47 21.44
N ALA A 41 8.99 3.69 20.86
CA ALA A 41 10.19 2.90 21.14
C ALA A 41 10.65 3.06 22.59
N ALA A 42 10.63 4.27 23.14
CA ALA A 42 10.97 4.51 24.55
C ALA A 42 9.99 3.80 25.50
N ARG A 43 8.69 3.89 25.21
CA ARG A 43 7.64 3.20 26.00
C ARG A 43 7.77 1.69 25.89
N HIS A 44 8.05 1.14 24.71
CA HIS A 44 8.29 -0.29 24.52
C HIS A 44 9.51 -0.77 25.31
N ALA A 45 10.60 -0.02 25.29
CA ALA A 45 11.82 -0.37 26.01
C ALA A 45 11.63 -0.39 27.53
N ALA A 46 10.81 0.50 28.07
CA ALA A 46 10.54 0.62 29.51
C ALA A 46 9.47 -0.37 30.04
N ALA A 47 8.69 -0.98 29.16
CA ALA A 47 7.54 -1.80 29.52
C ALA A 47 7.92 -3.25 29.87
N ASP A 48 7.14 -3.90 30.73
CA ASP A 48 7.14 -5.35 30.89
C ASP A 48 6.53 -6.08 29.66
N ALA A 49 6.47 -7.42 29.71
CA ALA A 49 5.98 -8.21 28.58
C ALA A 49 4.54 -7.83 28.15
N THR A 50 3.65 -7.56 29.09
CA THR A 50 2.26 -7.15 28.80
C THR A 50 2.21 -5.76 28.21
N GLY A 51 2.93 -4.82 28.78
CA GLY A 51 3.05 -3.46 28.28
C GLY A 51 3.68 -3.39 26.88
N LYS A 52 4.67 -4.22 26.59
CA LYS A 52 5.25 -4.35 25.23
C LYS A 52 4.21 -4.75 24.19
N ALA A 53 3.37 -5.74 24.50
CA ALA A 53 2.30 -6.17 23.59
C ALA A 53 1.29 -5.03 23.32
N VAL A 54 0.95 -4.23 24.32
CA VAL A 54 0.10 -3.04 24.15
C VAL A 54 0.75 -2.01 23.24
N VAL A 55 2.03 -1.69 23.45
CA VAL A 55 2.74 -0.72 22.61
C VAL A 55 2.90 -1.22 21.17
N VAL A 56 3.14 -2.52 20.95
CA VAL A 56 3.19 -3.13 19.61
C VAL A 56 1.85 -2.96 18.88
N GLN A 57 0.73 -3.17 19.60
CA GLN A 57 -0.60 -2.97 19.00
C GLN A 57 -0.87 -1.50 18.67
N GLU A 58 -0.55 -0.57 19.57
CA GLU A 58 -0.68 0.87 19.34
C GLU A 58 0.17 1.35 18.15
N ALA A 59 1.42 0.88 18.05
CA ALA A 59 2.30 1.18 16.93
C ALA A 59 1.73 0.67 15.60
N ARG A 60 1.16 -0.54 15.58
CA ARG A 60 0.49 -1.10 14.40
C ARG A 60 -0.68 -0.26 13.95
N GLU A 61 -1.57 0.12 14.88
CA GLU A 61 -2.74 0.93 14.59
C GLU A 61 -2.35 2.31 14.04
N HIS A 62 -1.36 2.95 14.68
CA HIS A 62 -0.79 4.21 14.22
C HIS A 62 -0.26 4.10 12.77
N LEU A 63 0.56 3.10 12.47
CA LEU A 63 1.11 2.91 11.13
C LEU A 63 0.03 2.62 10.09
N LEU A 64 -0.98 1.81 10.40
CA LEU A 64 -2.10 1.54 9.51
C LEU A 64 -2.90 2.81 9.21
N GLN A 65 -3.16 3.62 10.22
CA GLN A 65 -3.87 4.89 10.05
C GLN A 65 -3.07 5.87 9.19
N VAL A 66 -1.80 6.09 9.51
CA VAL A 66 -0.92 7.01 8.76
C VAL A 66 -0.77 6.57 7.30
N LEU A 67 -0.61 5.27 7.05
CA LEU A 67 -0.57 4.72 5.68
C LEU A 67 -1.82 5.07 4.90
N ALA A 68 -2.99 4.74 5.46
CA ALA A 68 -4.26 4.88 4.77
C ALA A 68 -4.67 6.33 4.56
N ASP A 69 -4.43 7.18 5.55
CA ASP A 69 -5.00 8.54 5.59
C ASP A 69 -4.01 9.61 5.10
N SER A 70 -2.71 9.26 4.96
CA SER A 70 -1.69 10.26 4.63
C SER A 70 -0.66 9.76 3.60
N VAL A 71 0.01 8.62 3.85
CA VAL A 71 1.11 8.18 2.99
C VAL A 71 0.61 7.74 1.62
N PHE A 72 -0.37 6.84 1.55
CA PHE A 72 -0.92 6.40 0.26
C PHE A 72 -1.56 7.56 -0.51
N PRO A 73 -2.42 8.40 0.09
CA PRO A 73 -2.97 9.58 -0.60
C PRO A 73 -1.91 10.52 -1.17
N ALA A 74 -0.79 10.72 -0.46
CA ALA A 74 0.30 11.54 -0.98
C ALA A 74 0.94 10.95 -2.24
N TRP A 75 1.00 9.64 -2.37
CA TRP A 75 1.59 8.95 -3.51
C TRP A 75 0.65 8.81 -4.71
N TYR A 76 -0.69 8.91 -4.54
CA TYR A 76 -1.63 8.76 -5.65
C TYR A 76 -1.31 9.73 -6.78
N GLY A 77 -1.40 9.25 -8.03
CA GLY A 77 -1.09 10.02 -9.21
C GLY A 77 0.41 10.19 -9.51
N THR A 78 1.33 9.64 -8.68
CA THR A 78 2.76 9.64 -9.04
C THR A 78 2.98 8.69 -10.22
N PRO A 79 3.43 9.18 -11.41
CA PRO A 79 3.49 8.38 -12.62
C PRO A 79 4.39 7.15 -12.50
N TRP A 80 4.02 6.08 -13.22
CA TRP A 80 4.82 4.87 -13.31
C TRP A 80 5.87 4.97 -14.43
N ASP A 81 7.03 4.36 -14.18
CA ASP A 81 8.04 4.02 -15.19
C ASP A 81 8.84 2.82 -14.70
N PHE A 82 9.22 1.91 -15.58
CA PHE A 82 10.01 0.72 -15.22
C PHE A 82 11.32 1.07 -14.51
N ASN A 83 11.97 2.17 -14.93
CA ASN A 83 13.19 2.69 -14.34
C ASN A 83 12.94 3.79 -13.29
N GLY A 84 11.67 4.02 -12.93
CA GLY A 84 11.28 5.06 -11.99
C GLY A 84 11.75 4.73 -10.57
N THR A 85 12.45 5.67 -9.94
CA THR A 85 13.06 5.48 -8.62
C THR A 85 12.85 6.65 -7.68
N THR A 86 11.88 7.55 -7.97
CA THR A 86 11.67 8.74 -7.15
C THR A 86 11.47 8.41 -5.66
N ARG A 87 11.78 9.37 -4.81
CA ARG A 87 11.52 9.33 -3.36
C ARG A 87 10.51 10.39 -2.93
N THR A 88 9.97 11.12 -3.90
CA THR A 88 9.09 12.27 -3.63
C THR A 88 7.75 12.04 -4.33
N PRO A 89 6.64 11.92 -3.59
CA PRO A 89 5.32 11.80 -4.16
C PRO A 89 5.00 12.94 -5.14
N GLY A 90 4.38 12.61 -6.27
CA GLY A 90 3.99 13.58 -7.31
C GLY A 90 5.15 14.19 -8.11
N GLN A 91 6.39 13.79 -7.85
CA GLN A 91 7.57 14.28 -8.55
C GLN A 91 8.37 13.13 -9.17
N GLY A 92 8.62 13.19 -10.46
CA GLY A 92 9.29 12.12 -11.19
C GLY A 92 8.38 10.88 -11.36
N LYS A 93 9.00 9.71 -11.47
CA LYS A 93 8.32 8.44 -11.75
C LYS A 93 8.77 7.35 -10.79
N ILE A 94 7.92 6.33 -10.55
CA ILE A 94 8.24 5.24 -9.63
C ILE A 94 7.79 3.88 -10.16
N ALA A 95 8.69 2.88 -10.16
CA ALA A 95 8.36 1.50 -10.45
C ALA A 95 7.71 0.81 -9.24
N CYS A 96 6.93 -0.26 -9.47
CA CYS A 96 6.15 -0.93 -8.43
C CYS A 96 7.00 -1.43 -7.23
N GLY A 97 8.16 -2.04 -7.47
CA GLY A 97 9.07 -2.49 -6.41
C GLY A 97 9.65 -1.32 -5.61
N TYR A 98 10.02 -0.24 -6.30
CA TYR A 98 10.49 0.99 -5.63
C TYR A 98 9.39 1.69 -4.84
N PHE A 99 8.14 1.68 -5.31
CA PHE A 99 7.01 2.20 -4.56
C PHE A 99 6.86 1.48 -3.22
N VAL A 100 6.80 0.14 -3.23
CA VAL A 100 6.65 -0.66 -2.00
C VAL A 100 7.79 -0.41 -1.02
N THR A 101 9.04 -0.47 -1.49
CA THR A 101 10.20 -0.29 -0.60
C THR A 101 10.37 1.16 -0.12
N THR A 102 9.96 2.15 -0.92
CA THR A 102 10.00 3.56 -0.52
C THR A 102 8.96 3.85 0.56
N VAL A 103 7.73 3.38 0.39
CA VAL A 103 6.67 3.55 1.40
C VAL A 103 7.11 2.95 2.75
N LEU A 104 7.68 1.73 2.76
CA LEU A 104 8.17 1.14 4.01
C LEU A 104 9.31 1.95 4.64
N GLN A 105 10.27 2.46 3.83
CA GLN A 105 11.32 3.34 4.36
C GLN A 105 10.77 4.67 4.90
N ASP A 106 9.77 5.24 4.24
CA ASP A 106 9.15 6.49 4.67
C ASP A 106 8.38 6.35 5.99
N LEU A 107 7.91 5.13 6.29
CA LEU A 107 7.38 4.76 7.61
C LEU A 107 8.47 4.55 8.67
N GLY A 108 9.74 4.54 8.30
CA GLY A 108 10.87 4.36 9.21
C GLY A 108 11.37 2.90 9.34
N PHE A 109 10.91 1.95 8.49
CA PHE A 109 11.50 0.62 8.45
C PHE A 109 12.91 0.64 7.85
N VAL A 110 13.81 -0.11 8.46
CA VAL A 110 15.18 -0.27 7.96
C VAL A 110 15.22 -1.47 7.01
N LEU A 111 15.44 -1.18 5.73
CA LEU A 111 15.52 -2.21 4.68
C LEU A 111 16.39 -1.72 3.50
N PRO A 112 17.03 -2.62 2.74
CA PRO A 112 17.84 -2.27 1.57
C PRO A 112 16.97 -1.99 0.35
N ARG A 113 16.41 -0.77 0.28
CA ARG A 113 15.43 -0.32 -0.71
C ARG A 113 15.71 -0.78 -2.14
N VAL A 114 16.92 -0.49 -2.65
CA VAL A 114 17.28 -0.78 -4.04
C VAL A 114 17.36 -2.28 -4.27
N LYS A 115 18.05 -3.00 -3.39
CA LYS A 115 18.22 -4.46 -3.47
C LYS A 115 16.86 -5.17 -3.50
N TRP A 116 15.93 -4.77 -2.61
CA TRP A 116 14.61 -5.39 -2.56
C TRP A 116 13.71 -4.99 -3.72
N ALA A 117 13.74 -3.71 -4.14
CA ALA A 117 12.94 -3.24 -5.27
C ALA A 117 13.24 -3.95 -6.60
N GLN A 118 14.44 -4.51 -6.74
CA GLN A 118 14.91 -5.23 -7.93
C GLN A 118 14.71 -6.74 -7.86
N LEU A 119 14.18 -7.26 -6.75
CA LEU A 119 13.84 -8.68 -6.65
C LEU A 119 12.60 -9.01 -7.48
N ALA A 120 12.51 -10.27 -7.92
CA ALA A 120 11.25 -10.81 -8.40
C ALA A 120 10.18 -10.75 -7.29
N ALA A 121 8.90 -10.69 -7.70
CA ALA A 121 7.79 -10.44 -6.79
C ALA A 121 7.76 -11.38 -5.58
N GLU A 122 7.81 -12.69 -5.78
CA GLU A 122 7.72 -13.65 -4.68
C GLU A 122 8.90 -13.57 -3.70
N PRO A 123 10.18 -13.58 -4.11
CA PRO A 123 11.31 -13.36 -3.19
C PRO A 123 11.20 -12.07 -2.40
N MET A 124 10.70 -10.98 -3.00
CA MET A 124 10.49 -9.72 -2.32
C MET A 124 9.42 -9.84 -1.22
N ILE A 125 8.26 -10.43 -1.54
CA ILE A 125 7.16 -10.58 -0.59
C ILE A 125 7.56 -11.49 0.58
N ARG A 126 8.25 -12.62 0.31
CA ARG A 126 8.66 -13.55 1.38
C ARG A 126 9.70 -12.99 2.33
N ARG A 127 10.49 -11.99 1.91
CA ARG A 127 11.39 -11.26 2.82
C ARG A 127 10.62 -10.35 3.79
N MET A 128 9.56 -9.70 3.29
CA MET A 128 8.73 -8.81 4.11
C MET A 128 7.70 -9.57 4.95
N ALA A 129 7.23 -10.71 4.45
CA ALA A 129 6.19 -11.53 5.06
C ALA A 129 6.54 -13.03 4.89
N PRO A 130 7.37 -13.63 5.78
CA PRO A 130 7.84 -15.01 5.64
C PRO A 130 6.71 -16.05 5.57
N ARG A 131 5.54 -15.75 6.15
CA ARG A 131 4.35 -16.60 6.16
C ARG A 131 3.40 -16.32 4.99
N ALA A 132 3.87 -15.69 3.90
CA ALA A 132 3.05 -15.40 2.74
C ALA A 132 2.48 -16.67 2.12
N ARG A 133 1.22 -16.60 1.70
CA ARG A 133 0.49 -17.66 1.00
C ARG A 133 0.52 -17.42 -0.51
N SER A 134 0.75 -18.50 -1.26
CA SER A 134 0.68 -18.48 -2.72
C SER A 134 -0.68 -18.95 -3.22
N PHE A 135 -1.11 -18.37 -4.34
CA PHE A 135 -2.36 -18.67 -5.04
C PHE A 135 -2.05 -18.84 -6.53
N SER A 136 -2.27 -20.04 -7.05
CA SER A 136 -2.09 -20.35 -8.47
C SER A 136 -3.44 -20.53 -9.13
N ASN A 137 -3.69 -19.80 -10.22
CA ASN A 137 -4.94 -19.83 -10.99
C ASN A 137 -6.21 -19.61 -10.14
N ALA A 138 -6.07 -18.99 -8.98
CA ALA A 138 -7.20 -18.65 -8.14
C ALA A 138 -7.83 -17.33 -8.60
N PRO A 139 -9.16 -17.17 -8.57
CA PRO A 139 -9.79 -15.90 -8.89
C PRO A 139 -9.52 -14.84 -7.79
N PRO A 140 -9.54 -13.54 -8.11
CA PRO A 140 -9.30 -12.45 -7.15
C PRO A 140 -10.14 -12.55 -5.88
N GLU A 141 -11.40 -12.97 -6.00
CA GLU A 141 -12.35 -13.10 -4.89
C GLU A 141 -11.92 -14.18 -3.87
N ALA A 142 -11.19 -15.21 -4.32
CA ALA A 142 -10.65 -16.22 -3.41
C ALA A 142 -9.53 -15.64 -2.55
N VAL A 143 -8.70 -14.76 -3.12
CA VAL A 143 -7.67 -14.03 -2.38
C VAL A 143 -8.31 -13.00 -1.45
N GLU A 144 -9.33 -12.28 -1.93
CA GLU A 144 -10.06 -11.29 -1.11
C GLU A 144 -10.70 -11.96 0.12
N ARG A 145 -11.40 -13.07 -0.04
CA ARG A 145 -11.94 -13.83 1.09
C ARG A 145 -10.84 -14.19 2.07
N TRP A 146 -9.73 -14.74 1.57
CA TRP A 146 -8.63 -15.14 2.44
C TRP A 146 -8.04 -13.96 3.24
N VAL A 147 -7.78 -12.80 2.63
CA VAL A 147 -7.25 -11.65 3.38
C VAL A 147 -8.26 -11.11 4.38
N ARG A 148 -9.58 -11.16 4.08
CA ARG A 148 -10.63 -10.80 5.04
C ARG A 148 -10.66 -11.76 6.24
N ASP A 149 -10.50 -13.05 5.99
CA ASP A 149 -10.41 -14.07 7.06
C ASP A 149 -9.17 -13.89 7.94
N GLN A 150 -8.05 -13.39 7.38
CA GLN A 150 -6.87 -13.02 8.16
C GLN A 150 -7.04 -11.71 8.96
N GLY A 151 -8.09 -10.94 8.69
CA GLY A 151 -8.47 -9.72 9.37
C GLY A 151 -7.97 -8.43 8.74
N ALA A 152 -8.51 -7.30 9.21
CA ALA A 152 -8.10 -5.98 8.79
C ALA A 152 -6.61 -5.74 8.99
N GLY A 153 -5.99 -5.00 8.07
CA GLY A 153 -4.56 -4.73 8.12
C GLY A 153 -3.95 -4.47 6.75
N LEU A 154 -2.62 -4.42 6.72
CA LEU A 154 -1.82 -4.25 5.51
C LEU A 154 -1.20 -5.59 5.11
N TYR A 155 -1.26 -5.88 3.82
CA TYR A 155 -0.61 -7.04 3.21
C TYR A 155 0.27 -6.56 2.05
N ALA A 156 1.34 -7.29 1.78
CA ALA A 156 2.08 -7.15 0.53
C ALA A 156 1.62 -8.23 -0.44
N ALA A 157 1.47 -7.87 -1.71
CA ALA A 157 1.09 -8.79 -2.77
C ALA A 157 2.09 -8.74 -3.92
N GLY A 158 2.64 -9.89 -4.28
CA GLY A 158 3.43 -10.14 -5.47
C GLY A 158 2.61 -10.90 -6.50
N LEU A 159 2.71 -10.48 -7.74
CA LEU A 159 1.99 -11.01 -8.90
C LEU A 159 3.01 -11.58 -9.91
N ASP A 160 2.54 -12.08 -11.06
CA ASP A 160 3.41 -12.61 -12.13
C ASP A 160 4.55 -11.65 -12.51
N ALA A 161 4.25 -10.34 -12.61
CA ALA A 161 5.22 -9.32 -13.01
C ALA A 161 5.00 -7.98 -12.28
N HIS A 162 4.38 -8.01 -11.09
CA HIS A 162 4.01 -6.78 -10.39
C HIS A 162 4.00 -6.96 -8.87
N VAL A 163 4.08 -5.86 -8.12
CA VAL A 163 3.97 -5.86 -6.66
C VAL A 163 3.18 -4.63 -6.18
N GLY A 164 2.56 -4.76 -5.01
CA GLY A 164 1.83 -3.68 -4.35
C GLY A 164 1.40 -4.05 -2.94
N PHE A 165 0.59 -3.19 -2.36
CA PHE A 165 -0.04 -3.42 -1.07
C PHE A 165 -1.51 -3.80 -1.23
N VAL A 166 -1.99 -4.69 -0.37
CA VAL A 166 -3.42 -4.91 -0.17
C VAL A 166 -3.80 -4.35 1.19
N LEU A 167 -4.63 -3.33 1.20
CA LEU A 167 -5.17 -2.73 2.42
C LEU A 167 -6.57 -3.30 2.66
N VAL A 168 -6.74 -3.97 3.80
CA VAL A 168 -8.00 -4.59 4.24
C VAL A 168 -8.59 -3.75 5.35
N ARG A 169 -9.79 -3.21 5.13
CA ARG A 169 -10.63 -2.52 6.12
C ARG A 169 -11.96 -3.26 6.26
N ALA A 170 -12.76 -2.90 7.26
CA ALA A 170 -14.05 -3.55 7.50
C ALA A 170 -14.97 -3.53 6.27
N ASP A 171 -14.96 -2.44 5.53
CA ASP A 171 -15.85 -2.15 4.40
C ASP A 171 -15.18 -2.33 3.02
N SER A 172 -13.86 -2.51 2.95
CA SER A 172 -13.14 -2.50 1.68
C SER A 172 -11.86 -3.32 1.69
N VAL A 173 -11.52 -3.86 0.51
CA VAL A 173 -10.21 -4.42 0.20
C VAL A 173 -9.68 -3.71 -1.05
N ARG A 174 -8.51 -3.08 -0.93
CA ARG A 174 -7.95 -2.26 -2.00
C ARG A 174 -6.53 -2.70 -2.32
N PHE A 175 -6.22 -2.84 -3.61
CA PHE A 175 -4.85 -2.99 -4.09
C PHE A 175 -4.26 -1.61 -4.40
N ILE A 176 -3.16 -1.28 -3.73
CA ILE A 176 -2.49 0.01 -3.86
C ILE A 176 -1.13 -0.26 -4.47
N HIS A 177 -0.92 0.26 -5.68
CA HIS A 177 0.27 -0.07 -6.45
C HIS A 177 0.65 1.06 -7.41
N SER A 178 1.87 1.06 -7.91
CA SER A 178 2.29 1.94 -9.01
C SER A 178 1.94 1.27 -10.34
N GLY A 179 0.87 1.75 -10.98
CA GLY A 179 0.17 1.07 -12.08
C GLY A 179 0.92 1.12 -13.41
N MET A 180 1.37 -0.04 -13.91
CA MET A 180 2.07 -0.16 -15.20
C MET A 180 1.13 -0.12 -16.42
N VAL A 181 -0.15 -0.50 -16.24
CA VAL A 181 -1.11 -0.57 -17.37
C VAL A 181 -1.57 0.83 -17.78
N ARG A 182 -1.71 1.72 -16.82
CA ARG A 182 -2.05 3.14 -17.01
C ARG A 182 -0.96 3.98 -16.36
N ALA A 183 0.21 4.00 -17.01
CA ALA A 183 1.43 4.57 -16.46
C ALA A 183 1.29 6.03 -15.98
N GLU A 184 0.49 6.84 -16.68
CA GLU A 184 0.26 8.25 -16.34
C GLU A 184 -0.68 8.42 -15.13
N GLU A 185 -1.57 7.46 -14.86
CA GLU A 185 -2.35 7.44 -13.62
C GLU A 185 -1.47 7.07 -12.42
N GLY A 186 -0.38 6.36 -12.66
CA GLY A 186 0.70 6.09 -11.72
C GLY A 186 0.24 5.28 -10.52
N VAL A 187 0.50 5.80 -9.31
CA VAL A 187 0.08 5.13 -8.08
C VAL A 187 -1.43 5.27 -7.90
N VAL A 188 -2.11 4.14 -7.80
CA VAL A 188 -3.57 4.04 -7.70
C VAL A 188 -4.02 3.10 -6.58
N SER A 189 -5.29 3.24 -6.20
CA SER A 189 -5.99 2.33 -5.27
C SER A 189 -7.21 1.76 -5.97
N GLU A 190 -7.23 0.45 -6.20
CA GLU A 190 -8.26 -0.23 -6.99
C GLU A 190 -8.85 -1.43 -6.23
N ALA A 191 -10.06 -1.86 -6.62
CA ALA A 191 -10.58 -3.16 -6.21
C ALA A 191 -9.71 -4.29 -6.81
N LEU A 192 -9.63 -5.44 -6.15
CA LEU A 192 -8.77 -6.54 -6.61
C LEU A 192 -9.20 -7.10 -7.98
N ASP A 193 -10.49 -7.03 -8.28
CA ASP A 193 -11.14 -7.52 -9.50
C ASP A 193 -11.31 -6.44 -10.59
N ALA A 194 -10.83 -5.22 -10.36
CA ALA A 194 -10.96 -4.15 -11.35
C ALA A 194 -10.31 -4.55 -12.70
N PRO A 195 -10.97 -4.32 -13.86
CA PRO A 195 -10.58 -4.93 -15.15
C PRO A 195 -9.16 -4.61 -15.62
N LEU A 196 -8.64 -3.43 -15.27
CA LEU A 196 -7.27 -3.00 -15.64
C LEU A 196 -6.25 -3.19 -14.50
N ASN A 197 -6.69 -3.77 -13.39
CA ASN A 197 -5.81 -4.08 -12.27
C ASN A 197 -5.02 -5.36 -12.58
N PRO A 198 -3.66 -5.34 -12.53
CA PRO A 198 -2.85 -6.54 -12.72
C PRO A 198 -3.19 -7.65 -11.73
N PHE A 199 -3.76 -7.34 -10.59
CA PHE A 199 -4.24 -8.32 -9.64
C PHE A 199 -5.37 -9.19 -10.22
N ALA A 200 -6.27 -8.62 -11.03
CA ALA A 200 -7.41 -9.34 -11.59
C ALA A 200 -6.99 -10.46 -12.56
N TRP A 201 -6.02 -10.22 -13.43
CA TRP A 201 -5.63 -11.15 -14.50
C TRP A 201 -4.35 -11.95 -14.24
N SER A 202 -3.65 -11.70 -13.17
CA SER A 202 -2.48 -12.52 -12.78
C SER A 202 -2.87 -13.97 -12.51
N ARG A 203 -2.05 -14.90 -12.95
CA ARG A 203 -2.24 -16.34 -12.72
C ARG A 203 -1.61 -16.80 -11.41
N TYR A 204 -0.53 -16.14 -11.00
CA TYR A 204 0.15 -16.41 -9.75
C TYR A 204 0.14 -15.18 -8.86
N ARG A 205 -0.18 -15.37 -7.59
CA ARG A 205 -0.14 -14.35 -6.55
C ARG A 205 0.50 -14.92 -5.30
N VAL A 206 1.34 -14.13 -4.64
CA VAL A 206 1.84 -14.41 -3.30
C VAL A 206 1.44 -13.24 -2.41
N VAL A 207 0.73 -13.52 -1.32
CA VAL A 207 0.20 -12.48 -0.42
C VAL A 207 0.59 -12.79 1.01
N GLY A 208 1.14 -11.81 1.71
CA GLY A 208 1.59 -11.95 3.08
C GLY A 208 1.25 -10.73 3.93
N ARG A 209 0.86 -10.98 5.19
CA ARG A 209 0.54 -9.94 6.16
C ARG A 209 1.79 -9.18 6.54
N LEU A 210 1.72 -7.86 6.48
CA LEU A 210 2.71 -6.92 7.01
C LEU A 210 2.30 -6.42 8.39
N LEU A 211 3.21 -5.73 9.03
CA LEU A 211 2.99 -5.12 10.34
C LEU A 211 2.58 -6.15 11.40
N ASP A 212 3.07 -7.39 11.30
CA ASP A 212 2.94 -8.37 12.37
C ASP A 212 3.80 -7.96 13.60
N ASP A 213 3.66 -8.68 14.70
CA ASP A 213 4.36 -8.34 15.95
C ASP A 213 5.88 -8.28 15.77
N ALA A 214 6.45 -9.19 14.97
CA ALA A 214 7.87 -9.23 14.71
C ALA A 214 8.34 -8.01 13.89
N MET A 215 7.58 -7.64 12.85
CA MET A 215 7.88 -6.47 12.02
C MET A 215 7.72 -5.16 12.82
N ILE A 216 6.68 -5.02 13.64
CA ILE A 216 6.49 -3.85 14.49
C ILE A 216 7.57 -3.76 15.57
N THR A 217 7.93 -4.89 16.19
CA THR A 217 9.03 -4.90 17.18
C THR A 217 10.35 -4.48 16.54
N ALA A 218 10.65 -4.97 15.33
CA ALA A 218 11.84 -4.54 14.60
C ALA A 218 11.81 -3.03 14.28
N TRP A 219 10.64 -2.50 13.94
CA TRP A 219 10.44 -1.06 13.70
C TRP A 219 10.69 -0.23 14.96
N LEU A 220 10.14 -0.64 16.12
CA LEU A 220 10.35 0.03 17.41
C LEU A 220 11.83 0.01 17.82
N GLU A 221 12.51 -1.11 17.63
CA GLU A 221 13.92 -1.30 18.00
C GLU A 221 14.92 -0.75 16.95
N GLY A 222 14.46 -0.29 15.79
CA GLY A 222 15.31 0.18 14.71
C GLY A 222 16.14 -0.91 14.05
N ARG A 223 15.69 -2.17 14.13
CA ARG A 223 16.36 -3.30 13.51
C ARG A 223 16.03 -3.40 12.03
N SER A 224 17.01 -3.89 11.24
CA SER A 224 16.77 -4.23 9.84
C SER A 224 15.75 -5.37 9.71
N LEU A 225 14.97 -5.33 8.62
CA LEU A 225 14.08 -6.42 8.20
C LEU A 225 14.83 -7.53 7.43
N GLU A 226 16.14 -7.43 7.27
CA GLU A 226 17.00 -8.49 6.68
C GLU A 226 17.25 -9.62 7.65
#